data_bf41de8f31dd666720e3b900b5dcc437
#
_entry.id   bf41de8f31dd666720e3b900b5dcc437
#
_cell.length_a   1.000
_cell.length_b   1.000
_cell.length_c   1.000
_cell.angle_alpha   90.00
_cell.angle_beta   90.00
_cell.angle_gamma   90.00
#
_symmetry.space_group_name_H-M   'P 1'
#
loop_
_entity.id
_entity.type
_entity.pdbx_description
1 polymer ?
#
loop_
_entity_poly.entity_id
_entity_poly.type
_entity_poly.pdbx_seq_one_letter_code
_entity_poly.pdbx_strand_id
1 'polypeptide(L)'
;MKKIILVSIATCALVLTAIVAVKPALAYFTDYSVASGSVPVTIKDTPTDVDESFDSWTKHVVITNAEDGYECFVRVAAMAGDKYKIEMGKGTEKGWEYNSEDGYYYYNKPVAPGGSTSNLDLVIEGAEDDDFNVIIVHEATKVLYDEDGNPYADWSTIINSKEEP
;
A
#
# COMPACT_ATOMS: atom_id res chain seq x y z
N MET A 1 -39.32 9.17 45.25
CA MET A 1 -38.44 7.99 45.20
C MET A 1 -38.59 7.19 43.89
N LYS A 2 -39.78 6.71 43.49
CA LYS A 2 -39.94 5.89 42.21
C LYS A 2 -39.45 6.57 40.93
N LYS A 3 -39.64 7.89 40.75
CA LYS A 3 -39.18 8.64 39.57
C LYS A 3 -37.65 8.74 39.48
N ILE A 4 -36.96 8.88 40.60
CA ILE A 4 -35.49 8.98 40.66
C ILE A 4 -34.87 7.62 40.30
N ILE A 5 -35.44 6.53 40.79
CA ILE A 5 -34.98 5.16 40.47
C ILE A 5 -35.14 4.87 38.98
N LEU A 6 -36.26 5.29 38.36
CA LEU A 6 -36.53 5.08 36.95
C LEU A 6 -35.53 5.84 36.04
N VAL A 7 -35.18 7.09 36.41
CA VAL A 7 -34.19 7.89 35.71
C VAL A 7 -32.81 7.27 35.84
N SER A 8 -32.44 6.79 37.02
CA SER A 8 -31.14 6.15 37.26
C SER A 8 -30.98 4.86 36.44
N ILE A 9 -32.03 4.03 36.34
CA ILE A 9 -31.98 2.79 35.52
C ILE A 9 -31.89 3.12 34.01
N ALA A 10 -32.59 4.14 33.55
CA ALA A 10 -32.52 4.58 32.14
C ALA A 10 -31.13 5.09 31.79
N THR A 11 -30.49 5.85 32.68
CA THR A 11 -29.13 6.36 32.45
C THR A 11 -28.08 5.25 32.44
N CYS A 12 -28.18 4.26 33.32
CA CYS A 12 -27.30 3.08 33.29
C CYS A 12 -27.48 2.24 32.04
N ALA A 13 -28.69 2.07 31.55
CA ALA A 13 -28.95 1.33 30.30
C ALA A 13 -28.35 2.04 29.10
N LEU A 14 -28.40 3.37 29.05
CA LEU A 14 -27.85 4.19 27.97
C LEU A 14 -26.30 4.14 27.91
N VAL A 15 -25.66 4.15 29.09
CA VAL A 15 -24.21 4.02 29.20
C VAL A 15 -23.74 2.62 28.79
N LEU A 16 -24.47 1.57 29.21
CA LEU A 16 -24.14 0.19 28.83
C LEU A 16 -24.27 -0.06 27.33
N THR A 17 -25.30 0.50 26.68
CA THR A 17 -25.45 0.38 25.23
C THR A 17 -24.36 1.14 24.46
N ALA A 18 -23.90 2.30 24.94
CA ALA A 18 -22.80 3.04 24.35
C ALA A 18 -21.48 2.24 24.40
N ILE A 19 -21.20 1.57 25.53
CA ILE A 19 -19.98 0.76 25.69
C ILE A 19 -19.97 -0.45 24.77
N VAL A 20 -21.11 -1.10 24.55
CA VAL A 20 -21.24 -2.25 23.65
C VAL A 20 -21.14 -1.84 22.17
N ALA A 21 -21.61 -0.65 21.81
CA ALA A 21 -21.57 -0.15 20.44
C ALA A 21 -20.15 0.33 20.03
N VAL A 22 -19.33 0.76 20.98
CA VAL A 22 -17.97 1.27 20.69
C VAL A 22 -16.94 0.14 20.55
N LYS A 23 -17.13 -1.01 21.22
CA LYS A 23 -16.19 -2.14 21.15
C LYS A 23 -15.94 -2.66 19.73
N PRO A 24 -16.94 -2.87 18.86
CA PRO A 24 -16.67 -3.32 17.49
C PRO A 24 -15.97 -2.25 16.63
N ALA A 25 -16.22 -0.95 16.89
CA ALA A 25 -15.55 0.11 16.16
C ALA A 25 -14.06 0.22 16.51
N LEU A 26 -13.71 0.05 17.79
CA LEU A 26 -12.30 0.03 18.21
C LEU A 26 -11.58 -1.26 17.77
N ALA A 27 -12.27 -2.40 17.73
CA ALA A 27 -11.71 -3.64 17.24
C ALA A 27 -11.34 -3.57 15.73
N TYR A 28 -12.04 -2.77 14.95
CA TYR A 28 -11.76 -2.60 13.52
C TYR A 28 -10.46 -1.80 13.27
N PHE A 29 -10.04 -0.97 14.23
CA PHE A 29 -8.80 -0.18 14.11
C PHE A 29 -7.60 -0.75 14.88
N THR A 30 -7.79 -1.82 15.67
CA THR A 30 -6.73 -2.34 16.54
C THR A 30 -6.43 -3.82 16.35
N ASP A 31 -7.12 -4.51 15.43
CA ASP A 31 -6.83 -5.92 15.18
C ASP A 31 -5.75 -6.12 14.11
N TYR A 32 -4.56 -5.60 14.41
CA TYR A 32 -3.35 -6.30 14.04
C TYR A 32 -3.09 -7.33 15.14
N SER A 33 -3.84 -8.42 15.13
CA SER A 33 -3.56 -9.54 15.99
C SER A 33 -2.20 -10.11 15.61
N VAL A 34 -1.22 -9.81 16.43
CA VAL A 34 0.01 -10.60 16.50
C VAL A 34 -0.43 -12.02 16.83
N ALA A 35 -0.53 -12.86 15.84
CA ALA A 35 -0.66 -14.30 16.04
C ALA A 35 0.66 -14.77 16.65
N SER A 36 0.71 -14.83 17.97
CA SER A 36 1.82 -15.41 18.71
C SER A 36 1.72 -16.94 18.64
N GLY A 37 2.27 -17.48 17.59
CA GLY A 37 2.55 -18.88 17.42
C GLY A 37 3.92 -18.98 16.76
N SER A 38 4.98 -18.85 17.54
CA SER A 38 6.32 -18.76 16.99
C SER A 38 6.91 -20.11 16.66
N VAL A 39 6.93 -20.43 15.38
CA VAL A 39 8.17 -20.96 14.81
C VAL A 39 8.90 -19.72 14.28
N PRO A 40 10.14 -19.41 14.70
CA PRO A 40 10.90 -18.32 14.09
C PRO A 40 11.30 -18.77 12.67
N VAL A 41 10.39 -18.62 11.75
CA VAL A 41 10.75 -18.53 10.34
C VAL A 41 11.29 -17.13 10.18
N THR A 42 12.59 -16.98 10.14
CA THR A 42 13.25 -15.75 9.74
C THR A 42 12.92 -15.57 8.26
N ILE A 43 11.78 -14.98 7.97
CA ILE A 43 11.50 -14.48 6.64
C ILE A 43 12.42 -13.27 6.51
N LYS A 44 13.45 -13.40 5.68
CA LYS A 44 14.24 -12.26 5.29
C LYS A 44 13.28 -11.31 4.57
N ASP A 45 12.99 -10.16 5.17
CA ASP A 45 12.30 -9.09 4.49
C ASP A 45 13.09 -8.75 3.23
N THR A 46 12.37 -8.38 2.19
CA THR A 46 12.97 -7.77 1.01
C THR A 46 12.59 -6.29 1.05
N PRO A 47 13.31 -5.48 1.85
CA PRO A 47 13.02 -4.07 1.93
C PRO A 47 13.27 -3.44 0.56
N THR A 48 12.29 -2.71 0.09
CA THR A 48 12.39 -1.87 -1.10
C THR A 48 12.26 -0.43 -0.66
N ASP A 49 13.03 0.45 -1.28
CA ASP A 49 12.95 1.89 -1.11
C ASP A 49 12.41 2.53 -2.38
N VAL A 50 11.70 3.64 -2.21
CA VAL A 50 11.21 4.45 -3.30
C VAL A 50 11.98 5.77 -3.36
N ASP A 51 12.58 6.04 -4.52
CA ASP A 51 13.12 7.35 -4.85
C ASP A 51 12.08 8.14 -5.62
N GLU A 52 11.66 9.27 -5.09
CA GLU A 52 10.65 10.13 -5.69
C GLU A 52 11.20 11.53 -5.94
N SER A 53 10.89 12.07 -7.11
CA SER A 53 11.04 13.49 -7.39
C SER A 53 9.79 14.02 -8.08
N PHE A 54 9.56 15.32 -8.00
CA PHE A 54 8.39 15.96 -8.58
C PHE A 54 8.79 17.20 -9.35
N ASP A 55 8.43 17.26 -10.62
CA ASP A 55 8.56 18.46 -11.44
C ASP A 55 7.45 18.52 -12.51
N SER A 56 7.10 19.72 -12.94
CA SER A 56 6.18 19.92 -14.07
C SER A 56 4.91 19.04 -14.02
N TRP A 57 4.31 18.90 -12.84
CA TRP A 57 3.13 18.06 -12.59
C TRP A 57 3.34 16.58 -12.86
N THR A 58 4.59 16.16 -12.80
CA THR A 58 4.99 14.77 -12.98
C THR A 58 5.73 14.28 -11.74
N LYS A 59 5.27 13.16 -11.18
CA LYS A 59 5.97 12.43 -10.13
C LYS A 59 6.80 11.32 -10.78
N HIS A 60 8.11 11.34 -10.54
CA HIS A 60 9.05 10.34 -11.02
C HIS A 60 9.29 9.33 -9.92
N VAL A 61 9.11 8.06 -10.20
CA VAL A 61 9.18 6.98 -9.22
C VAL A 61 10.15 5.90 -9.68
N VAL A 62 11.10 5.56 -8.82
CA VAL A 62 12.03 4.44 -8.98
C VAL A 62 12.02 3.60 -7.72
N ILE A 63 11.86 2.30 -7.85
CA ILE A 63 11.87 1.36 -6.72
C ILE A 63 13.21 0.63 -6.70
N THR A 64 13.90 0.68 -5.57
CA THR A 64 15.19 0.01 -5.35
C THR A 64 15.02 -1.14 -4.36
N ASN A 65 15.49 -2.32 -4.73
CA ASN A 65 15.52 -3.50 -3.86
C ASN A 65 16.80 -3.48 -3.00
N ALA A 66 16.69 -3.83 -1.72
CA ALA A 66 17.84 -3.89 -0.83
C ALA A 66 18.89 -4.91 -1.28
N GLU A 67 20.16 -4.62 -0.97
CA GLU A 67 21.31 -5.49 -1.35
C GLU A 67 21.21 -6.89 -0.72
N ASP A 68 20.62 -7.02 0.46
CA ASP A 68 20.43 -8.28 1.18
C ASP A 68 19.07 -8.89 1.01
N GLY A 69 18.21 -8.31 0.14
CA GLY A 69 16.88 -8.77 -0.19
C GLY A 69 16.87 -10.04 -1.06
N TYR A 70 15.67 -10.46 -1.43
CA TYR A 70 15.44 -11.45 -2.48
C TYR A 70 15.11 -10.76 -3.79
N GLU A 71 15.35 -11.43 -4.89
CA GLU A 71 14.78 -10.99 -6.17
C GLU A 71 13.25 -10.90 -6.05
N CYS A 72 12.66 -9.81 -6.51
CA CYS A 72 11.25 -9.52 -6.32
C CYS A 72 10.62 -8.88 -7.56
N PHE A 73 9.31 -9.08 -7.72
CA PHE A 73 8.48 -8.23 -8.55
C PHE A 73 7.96 -7.06 -7.71
N VAL A 74 7.76 -5.92 -8.36
CA VAL A 74 7.21 -4.73 -7.72
C VAL A 74 6.01 -4.18 -8.50
N ARG A 75 5.07 -3.57 -7.78
CA ARG A 75 3.98 -2.80 -8.35
C ARG A 75 3.76 -1.52 -7.53
N VAL A 76 3.19 -0.52 -8.15
CA VAL A 76 2.95 0.81 -7.58
C VAL A 76 1.50 1.19 -7.77
N ALA A 77 0.85 1.71 -6.73
CA ALA A 77 -0.39 2.44 -6.83
C ALA A 77 -0.14 3.91 -6.49
N ALA A 78 -0.80 4.81 -7.21
CA ALA A 78 -0.75 6.23 -6.95
C ALA A 78 -2.15 6.76 -6.65
N MET A 79 -2.30 7.52 -5.58
CA MET A 79 -3.57 8.05 -5.13
C MET A 79 -3.47 9.56 -4.97
N ALA A 80 -4.48 10.26 -5.47
CA ALA A 80 -4.66 11.70 -5.28
C ALA A 80 -6.12 11.98 -4.92
N GLY A 81 -6.44 13.21 -4.53
CA GLY A 81 -7.83 13.61 -4.30
C GLY A 81 -8.70 13.42 -5.55
N ASP A 82 -10.00 13.18 -5.36
CA ASP A 82 -10.97 12.79 -6.41
C ASP A 82 -11.05 13.70 -7.64
N LYS A 83 -10.58 14.95 -7.51
CA LYS A 83 -10.55 15.93 -8.60
C LYS A 83 -9.33 15.82 -9.52
N TYR A 84 -8.35 15.03 -9.14
CA TYR A 84 -7.13 14.84 -9.91
C TYR A 84 -7.15 13.51 -10.63
N LYS A 85 -6.57 13.49 -11.82
CA LYS A 85 -6.36 12.29 -12.60
C LYS A 85 -4.87 12.00 -12.67
N ILE A 86 -4.50 10.75 -12.45
CA ILE A 86 -3.12 10.29 -12.56
C ILE A 86 -3.02 9.38 -13.78
N GLU A 87 -2.08 9.68 -14.66
CA GLU A 87 -1.81 8.89 -15.87
C GLU A 87 -0.32 8.57 -15.98
N MET A 88 -0.01 7.46 -16.65
CA MET A 88 1.37 7.13 -17.00
C MET A 88 1.90 8.15 -18.02
N GLY A 89 2.96 8.84 -17.65
CA GLY A 89 3.63 9.84 -18.47
C GLY A 89 4.42 9.24 -19.63
N LYS A 90 4.64 10.05 -20.66
CA LYS A 90 5.43 9.66 -21.85
C LYS A 90 6.91 9.45 -21.54
N GLY A 91 7.42 9.98 -20.44
CA GLY A 91 8.79 9.77 -19.95
C GLY A 91 8.98 8.45 -19.23
N THR A 92 7.90 7.70 -18.96
CA THR A 92 8.01 6.36 -18.38
C THR A 92 8.87 5.46 -19.25
N GLU A 93 9.89 4.90 -18.63
CA GLU A 93 10.78 3.98 -19.30
C GLU A 93 10.15 2.59 -19.48
N LYS A 94 10.75 1.76 -20.33
CA LYS A 94 10.25 0.41 -20.61
C LYS A 94 10.25 -0.46 -19.36
N GLY A 95 9.21 -1.26 -19.22
CA GLY A 95 9.07 -2.24 -18.14
C GLY A 95 7.86 -2.01 -17.25
N TRP A 96 7.20 -0.85 -17.35
CA TRP A 96 5.99 -0.53 -16.61
C TRP A 96 4.74 -0.75 -17.47
N GLU A 97 3.70 -1.33 -16.85
CA GLU A 97 2.40 -1.56 -17.43
C GLU A 97 1.30 -1.21 -16.42
N TYR A 98 0.30 -0.45 -16.86
CA TYR A 98 -0.85 -0.09 -16.03
C TYR A 98 -1.95 -1.13 -16.17
N ASN A 99 -2.46 -1.64 -15.05
CA ASN A 99 -3.62 -2.51 -15.02
C ASN A 99 -4.84 -1.72 -14.51
N SER A 100 -5.81 -1.49 -15.38
CA SER A 100 -7.04 -0.75 -15.06
C SER A 100 -8.04 -1.53 -14.18
N GLU A 101 -7.84 -2.84 -13.98
CA GLU A 101 -8.73 -3.66 -13.15
C GLU A 101 -8.48 -3.45 -11.66
N ASP A 102 -7.22 -3.20 -11.27
CA ASP A 102 -6.83 -3.01 -9.88
C ASP A 102 -6.13 -1.67 -9.59
N GLY A 103 -5.83 -0.89 -10.65
CA GLY A 103 -5.25 0.45 -10.53
C GLY A 103 -3.75 0.48 -10.25
N TYR A 104 -3.07 -0.64 -10.37
CA TYR A 104 -1.62 -0.72 -10.17
C TYR A 104 -0.83 -0.57 -11.46
N TYR A 105 0.37 0.01 -11.33
CA TYR A 105 1.43 0.00 -12.31
C TYR A 105 2.39 -1.14 -11.97
N TYR A 106 2.55 -2.10 -12.85
CA TYR A 106 3.37 -3.29 -12.68
C TYR A 106 4.70 -3.15 -13.38
N TYR A 107 5.79 -3.43 -12.67
CA TYR A 107 7.08 -3.61 -13.33
C TYR A 107 7.21 -5.05 -13.80
N ASN A 108 7.33 -5.26 -15.11
CA ASN A 108 7.22 -6.58 -15.75
C ASN A 108 8.50 -7.42 -15.71
N LYS A 109 9.49 -7.00 -14.92
CA LYS A 109 10.77 -7.70 -14.73
C LYS A 109 11.07 -7.87 -13.27
N PRO A 110 11.69 -9.00 -12.87
CA PRO A 110 12.26 -9.13 -11.55
C PRO A 110 13.31 -8.05 -11.26
N VAL A 111 13.32 -7.54 -10.03
CA VAL A 111 14.33 -6.61 -9.51
C VAL A 111 15.26 -7.40 -8.61
N ALA A 112 16.51 -7.56 -9.05
CA ALA A 112 17.53 -8.27 -8.29
C ALA A 112 17.91 -7.51 -7.00
N PRO A 113 18.49 -8.17 -5.99
CA PRO A 113 19.07 -7.50 -4.83
C PRO A 113 20.03 -6.39 -5.24
N GLY A 114 19.87 -5.20 -4.64
CA GLY A 114 20.62 -4.00 -4.99
C GLY A 114 20.28 -3.36 -6.34
N GLY A 115 19.33 -3.96 -7.08
CA GLY A 115 18.86 -3.42 -8.35
C GLY A 115 17.69 -2.46 -8.18
N SER A 116 17.38 -1.70 -9.25
CA SER A 116 16.28 -0.75 -9.29
C SER A 116 15.41 -0.99 -10.52
N THR A 117 14.16 -0.56 -10.43
CA THR A 117 13.30 -0.46 -11.61
C THR A 117 13.80 0.63 -12.56
N SER A 118 13.29 0.66 -13.75
CA SER A 118 13.33 1.86 -14.58
C SER A 118 12.39 2.93 -14.01
N ASN A 119 12.52 4.17 -14.49
CA ASN A 119 11.67 5.29 -14.07
C ASN A 119 10.21 5.11 -14.51
N LEU A 120 9.28 5.37 -13.58
CA LEU A 120 7.85 5.50 -13.81
C LEU A 120 7.46 6.98 -13.67
N ASP A 121 7.01 7.59 -14.74
CA ASP A 121 6.44 8.93 -14.72
C ASP A 121 4.93 8.87 -14.49
N LEU A 122 4.45 9.60 -13.51
CA LEU A 122 3.04 9.75 -13.19
C LEU A 122 2.65 11.22 -13.35
N VAL A 123 1.91 11.52 -14.40
CA VAL A 123 1.42 12.89 -14.69
C VAL A 123 0.12 13.13 -13.93
N ILE A 124 0.05 14.22 -13.20
CA ILE A 124 -1.11 14.64 -12.43
C ILE A 124 -1.84 15.75 -13.19
N GLU A 125 -3.03 15.46 -13.68
CA GLU A 125 -3.89 16.40 -14.36
C GLU A 125 -4.85 17.11 -13.39
N GLY A 126 -5.11 18.38 -13.64
CA GLY A 126 -6.05 19.20 -12.86
C GLY A 126 -5.48 19.84 -11.61
N ALA A 127 -4.15 19.87 -11.46
CA ALA A 127 -3.46 20.35 -10.26
C ALA A 127 -2.79 21.73 -10.40
N GLU A 128 -2.92 22.38 -11.56
CA GLU A 128 -2.09 23.53 -11.96
C GLU A 128 -2.15 24.74 -11.02
N ASP A 129 -3.21 24.87 -10.21
CA ASP A 129 -3.41 26.02 -9.32
C ASP A 129 -3.67 25.62 -7.84
N ASP A 130 -3.47 24.37 -7.47
CA ASP A 130 -3.84 23.87 -6.14
C ASP A 130 -2.67 23.24 -5.37
N ASP A 131 -2.71 23.37 -4.06
CA ASP A 131 -1.95 22.52 -3.16
C ASP A 131 -2.61 21.12 -3.15
N PHE A 132 -1.87 20.08 -3.50
CA PHE A 132 -2.34 18.70 -3.52
C PHE A 132 -1.28 17.73 -2.97
N ASN A 133 -1.70 16.55 -2.62
CA ASN A 133 -0.82 15.46 -2.22
C ASN A 133 -1.07 14.24 -3.10
N VAL A 134 0.01 13.57 -3.50
CA VAL A 134 -0.02 12.27 -4.18
C VAL A 134 0.67 11.26 -3.30
N ILE A 135 -0.09 10.25 -2.90
CA ILE A 135 0.43 9.14 -2.10
C ILE A 135 0.86 8.03 -3.05
N ILE A 136 2.09 7.57 -2.91
CA ILE A 136 2.59 6.40 -3.61
C ILE A 136 2.60 5.22 -2.65
N VAL A 137 1.93 4.15 -3.05
CA VAL A 137 2.01 2.85 -2.37
C VAL A 137 2.76 1.91 -3.27
N HIS A 138 3.85 1.35 -2.81
CA HIS A 138 4.55 0.30 -3.53
C HIS A 138 4.47 -1.03 -2.78
N GLU A 139 4.40 -2.10 -3.53
CA GLU A 139 4.35 -3.46 -3.01
C GLU A 139 5.37 -4.34 -3.73
N ALA A 140 5.93 -5.27 -2.99
CA ALA A 140 6.86 -6.26 -3.52
C ALA A 140 6.41 -7.68 -3.19
N THR A 141 6.64 -8.61 -4.11
CA THR A 141 6.47 -10.05 -3.89
C THR A 141 7.67 -10.82 -4.43
N LYS A 142 7.97 -11.98 -3.85
CA LYS A 142 9.09 -12.83 -4.30
C LYS A 142 8.84 -13.33 -5.71
N VAL A 143 9.94 -13.50 -6.45
CA VAL A 143 9.89 -14.21 -7.73
C VAL A 143 9.65 -15.68 -7.46
N LEU A 144 8.62 -16.22 -8.09
CA LEU A 144 8.35 -17.65 -8.18
C LEU A 144 8.66 -18.11 -9.62
N TYR A 145 8.89 -19.40 -9.80
CA TYR A 145 9.16 -19.99 -11.10
C TYR A 145 8.17 -21.10 -11.39
N ASP A 146 7.63 -21.10 -12.59
CA ASP A 146 6.76 -22.16 -13.06
C ASP A 146 7.57 -23.43 -13.43
N GLU A 147 6.88 -24.49 -13.88
CA GLU A 147 7.51 -25.77 -14.28
C GLU A 147 8.46 -25.62 -15.47
N ASP A 148 8.27 -24.58 -16.30
CA ASP A 148 9.11 -24.26 -17.46
C ASP A 148 10.28 -23.32 -17.09
N GLY A 149 10.35 -22.86 -15.83
CA GLY A 149 11.38 -21.94 -15.33
C GLY A 149 11.11 -20.48 -15.63
N ASN A 150 9.89 -20.11 -16.03
CA ASN A 150 9.55 -18.69 -16.23
C ASN A 150 9.23 -18.01 -14.89
N PRO A 151 9.75 -16.80 -14.65
CA PRO A 151 9.47 -16.06 -13.46
C PRO A 151 8.04 -15.51 -13.46
N TYR A 152 7.35 -15.60 -12.32
CA TYR A 152 6.04 -15.00 -12.11
C TYR A 152 5.88 -14.44 -10.70
N ALA A 153 4.88 -13.58 -10.51
CA ALA A 153 4.53 -12.94 -9.25
C ALA A 153 3.25 -13.56 -8.65
N ASP A 154 3.26 -13.86 -7.35
CA ASP A 154 2.05 -14.16 -6.59
C ASP A 154 1.69 -12.97 -5.69
N TRP A 155 0.78 -12.14 -6.16
CA TRP A 155 0.34 -10.92 -5.46
C TRP A 155 -0.63 -11.20 -4.30
N SER A 156 -0.95 -12.45 -4.02
CA SER A 156 -1.62 -12.83 -2.77
C SER A 156 -0.67 -12.82 -1.57
N THR A 157 0.66 -12.81 -1.82
CA THR A 157 1.72 -12.82 -0.80
C THR A 157 2.63 -11.61 -0.98
N ILE A 158 2.27 -10.50 -0.33
CA ILE A 158 3.08 -9.29 -0.29
C ILE A 158 4.17 -9.44 0.77
N ILE A 159 5.43 -9.19 0.40
CA ILE A 159 6.59 -9.25 1.30
C ILE A 159 7.07 -7.87 1.75
N ASN A 160 6.70 -6.83 1.04
CA ASN A 160 6.88 -5.45 1.44
C ASN A 160 5.73 -4.62 0.89
N SER A 161 5.16 -3.77 1.73
CA SER A 161 4.17 -2.77 1.36
C SER A 161 4.46 -1.51 2.15
N LYS A 162 4.73 -0.40 1.47
CA LYS A 162 5.05 0.88 2.08
C LYS A 162 4.25 1.99 1.41
N GLU A 163 3.71 2.85 2.23
CA GLU A 163 3.03 4.07 1.81
C GLU A 163 3.97 5.25 2.04
N GLU A 164 4.21 6.04 1.01
CA GLU A 164 5.01 7.26 1.07
C GLU A 164 4.13 8.47 0.75
N PRO A 165 4.22 9.55 1.56
CA PRO A 165 3.40 10.76 1.41
C PRO A 165 3.85 11.67 0.27
#